data_f76072d8d08dabafaba6513bd1e31ea3
#
_entry.id   f76072d8d08dabafaba6513bd1e31ea3
#
_cell.length_a   1.000
_cell.length_b   1.000
_cell.length_c   1.000
_cell.angle_alpha   90.00
_cell.angle_beta   90.00
_cell.angle_gamma   90.00
#
_symmetry.space_group_name_H-M   'P 1'
#
loop_
_entity.id
_entity.type
_entity.pdbx_description
1 polymer ?
#
loop_
_entity_poly.entity_id
_entity_poly.type
_entity_poly.pdbx_seq_one_letter_code
_entity_poly.pdbx_strand_id
1 'polypeptide(L)'
;FEFDYKRQQGSKFVDQQHFLRYVHDHWILKVEYVQDGFADLRYFEASQRYRYNVAKEFSLNLGLVQRFSEPYGFDPLSELAGADFTNIAIEQGYGTNFEGEWVDPDGAVVAENNIVWNAVALPNVLSEYVDQERALLPYQWNHSLVLGYDYYHYTKSFWFHSWASVLPLHVSAKNEYSYTNFVDGNTWFDYTGGLILGWQVNKRLGLFSEGKYHKYWNRVWHDFSVGFNYRII
;
A
#
# COMPACT_ATOMS: atom_id res chain seq x y z
N PHE A 1 16.04 -9.83 -16.72
CA PHE A 1 15.82 -8.73 -15.77
C PHE A 1 14.79 -7.79 -16.35
N GLU A 2 13.90 -7.31 -15.53
CA GLU A 2 12.92 -6.28 -15.85
C GLU A 2 13.04 -5.18 -14.81
N PHE A 3 13.07 -3.95 -15.27
CA PHE A 3 13.04 -2.77 -14.44
C PHE A 3 11.86 -1.92 -14.88
N ASP A 4 11.06 -1.44 -13.94
CA ASP A 4 9.98 -0.51 -14.22
C ASP A 4 10.00 0.66 -13.23
N TYR A 5 9.57 1.80 -13.75
CA TYR A 5 9.37 3.02 -12.99
C TYR A 5 8.05 3.64 -13.39
N LYS A 6 7.19 3.83 -12.42
CA LYS A 6 5.93 4.53 -12.59
C LYS A 6 5.84 5.69 -11.61
N ARG A 7 5.44 6.83 -12.09
CA ARG A 7 5.12 7.99 -11.27
C ARG A 7 3.80 8.58 -11.71
N GLN A 8 2.91 8.83 -10.76
CA GLN A 8 1.68 9.55 -10.95
C GLN A 8 1.61 10.67 -9.92
N GLN A 9 1.19 11.84 -10.34
CA GLN A 9 1.03 13.00 -9.45
C GLN A 9 -0.35 13.59 -9.63
N GLY A 10 -1.11 13.66 -8.55
CA GLY A 10 -2.36 14.38 -8.43
C GLY A 10 -2.17 15.69 -7.65
N SER A 11 -3.24 16.47 -7.50
CA SER A 11 -3.22 17.70 -6.71
C SER A 11 -3.00 17.46 -5.21
N LYS A 12 -3.30 16.26 -4.73
CA LYS A 12 -3.24 15.87 -3.31
C LYS A 12 -2.35 14.67 -3.03
N PHE A 13 -1.77 14.03 -4.04
CA PHE A 13 -0.96 12.82 -3.84
C PHE A 13 0.16 12.70 -4.88
N VAL A 14 1.18 11.95 -4.51
CA VAL A 14 2.26 11.52 -5.41
C VAL A 14 2.43 10.03 -5.24
N ASP A 15 2.19 9.29 -6.31
CA ASP A 15 2.44 7.85 -6.36
C ASP A 15 3.73 7.57 -7.10
N GLN A 16 4.53 6.70 -6.56
CA GLN A 16 5.75 6.22 -7.19
C GLN A 16 5.85 4.72 -7.01
N GLN A 17 6.24 4.05 -8.08
CA GLN A 17 6.51 2.62 -8.05
C GLN A 17 7.81 2.35 -8.79
N HIS A 18 8.69 1.61 -8.14
CA HIS A 18 9.94 1.14 -8.70
C HIS A 18 10.06 -0.33 -8.41
N PHE A 19 10.33 -1.14 -9.40
CA PHE A 19 10.64 -2.54 -9.15
C PHE A 19 11.79 -3.05 -10.01
N LEU A 20 12.47 -4.05 -9.47
CA LEU A 20 13.39 -4.90 -10.18
C LEU A 20 12.87 -6.34 -10.08
N ARG A 21 12.71 -6.99 -11.23
CA ARG A 21 12.25 -8.36 -11.32
C ARG A 21 13.24 -9.22 -12.07
N TYR A 22 13.54 -10.37 -11.50
CA TYR A 22 14.31 -11.42 -12.14
C TYR A 22 13.43 -12.65 -12.31
N VAL A 23 13.35 -13.15 -13.53
CA VAL A 23 12.58 -14.35 -13.88
C VAL A 23 13.52 -15.38 -14.46
N HIS A 24 13.53 -16.55 -13.87
CA HIS A 24 14.20 -17.75 -14.32
C HIS A 24 13.17 -18.87 -14.49
N ASP A 25 13.55 -19.98 -15.09
CA ASP A 25 12.64 -21.11 -15.36
C ASP A 25 11.88 -21.59 -14.10
N HIS A 26 12.54 -21.58 -12.95
CA HIS A 26 11.99 -22.05 -11.68
C HIS A 26 11.87 -20.98 -10.59
N TRP A 27 12.34 -19.76 -10.84
CA TRP A 27 12.35 -18.72 -9.82
C TRP A 27 11.87 -17.38 -10.34
N ILE A 28 11.07 -16.74 -9.54
CA ILE A 28 10.68 -15.33 -9.73
C ILE A 28 11.10 -14.60 -8.46
N LEU A 29 12.01 -13.64 -8.62
CA LEU A 29 12.45 -12.75 -7.56
C LEU A 29 12.02 -11.34 -7.93
N LYS A 30 11.40 -10.60 -7.02
CA LYS A 30 11.00 -9.21 -7.23
C LYS A 30 11.32 -8.43 -5.97
N VAL A 31 11.90 -7.25 -6.14
CA VAL A 31 11.98 -6.23 -5.11
C VAL A 31 11.26 -5.00 -5.63
N GLU A 32 10.50 -4.36 -4.78
CA GLU A 32 9.64 -3.24 -5.14
C GLU A 32 9.60 -2.20 -4.04
N TYR A 33 9.65 -0.95 -4.43
CA TYR A 33 9.34 0.18 -3.58
C TYR A 33 8.10 0.87 -4.14
N VAL A 34 7.13 1.12 -3.27
CA VAL A 34 5.90 1.84 -3.61
C VAL A 34 5.68 2.95 -2.59
N GLN A 35 5.41 4.13 -3.10
CA GLN A 35 4.84 5.23 -2.38
C GLN A 35 3.44 5.46 -2.96
N ASP A 36 2.43 5.19 -2.16
CA ASP A 36 1.03 5.31 -2.53
C ASP A 36 0.42 6.48 -1.73
N GLY A 37 0.37 7.65 -2.35
CA GLY A 37 -0.16 8.84 -1.74
C GLY A 37 -1.68 8.83 -1.61
N PHE A 38 -2.37 7.93 -2.32
CA PHE A 38 -3.80 7.72 -2.14
C PHE A 38 -4.11 6.85 -0.91
N ALA A 39 -3.20 5.92 -0.60
CA ALA A 39 -3.29 5.06 0.57
C ALA A 39 -2.58 5.64 1.79
N ASP A 40 -1.94 6.79 1.67
CA ASP A 40 -1.09 7.39 2.70
C ASP A 40 -0.05 6.42 3.26
N LEU A 41 0.53 5.63 2.36
CA LEU A 41 1.37 4.50 2.68
C LEU A 41 2.60 4.46 1.76
N ARG A 42 3.74 4.09 2.31
CA ARG A 42 4.88 3.64 1.52
C ARG A 42 5.36 2.28 2.00
N TYR A 43 5.83 1.45 1.09
CA TYR A 43 6.34 0.15 1.45
C TYR A 43 7.49 -0.30 0.55
N PHE A 44 8.32 -1.15 1.13
CA PHE A 44 9.29 -1.95 0.43
C PHE A 44 8.85 -3.41 0.47
N GLU A 45 8.84 -4.07 -0.67
CA GLU A 45 8.43 -5.47 -0.79
C GLU A 45 9.53 -6.29 -1.44
N ALA A 46 9.83 -7.44 -0.86
CA ALA A 46 10.64 -8.48 -1.47
C ALA A 46 9.78 -9.73 -1.65
N SER A 47 9.69 -10.22 -2.88
CA SER A 47 8.94 -11.42 -3.23
C SER A 47 9.88 -12.44 -3.84
N GLN A 48 9.83 -13.66 -3.34
CA GLN A 48 10.51 -14.81 -3.91
C GLN A 48 9.51 -15.93 -4.12
N ARG A 49 9.44 -16.45 -5.35
CA ARG A 49 8.48 -17.48 -5.73
C ARG A 49 9.18 -18.59 -6.48
N TYR A 50 8.86 -19.81 -6.14
CA TYR A 50 9.21 -20.99 -6.93
C TYR A 50 8.13 -21.19 -7.99
N ARG A 51 8.55 -21.36 -9.24
CA ARG A 51 7.67 -21.62 -10.38
C ARG A 51 7.73 -23.09 -10.72
N TYR A 52 6.61 -23.75 -10.65
CA TYR A 52 6.42 -25.11 -11.11
C TYR A 52 5.71 -25.10 -12.48
N ASN A 53 6.44 -25.45 -13.52
CA ASN A 53 5.92 -25.53 -14.88
C ASN A 53 5.10 -26.81 -15.04
N VAL A 54 3.78 -26.69 -14.99
CA VAL A 54 2.83 -27.81 -15.18
C VAL A 54 2.75 -28.19 -16.64
N ALA A 55 2.76 -27.18 -17.52
CA ALA A 55 2.75 -27.32 -18.96
C ALA A 55 3.58 -26.20 -19.61
N LYS A 56 3.79 -26.28 -20.92
CA LYS A 56 4.54 -25.27 -21.67
C LYS A 56 4.00 -23.84 -21.47
N GLU A 57 2.70 -23.72 -21.35
CA GLU A 57 1.99 -22.44 -21.28
C GLU A 57 1.44 -22.14 -19.89
N PHE A 58 1.56 -23.08 -18.94
CA PHE A 58 0.96 -22.95 -17.63
C PHE A 58 1.94 -23.29 -16.50
N SER A 59 2.05 -22.39 -15.55
CA SER A 59 2.85 -22.59 -14.34
C SER A 59 2.08 -22.20 -13.08
N LEU A 60 2.40 -22.88 -11.99
CA LEU A 60 1.99 -22.54 -10.63
C LEU A 60 3.14 -21.89 -9.89
N ASN A 61 2.83 -20.94 -9.04
CA ASN A 61 3.80 -20.22 -8.24
C ASN A 61 3.50 -20.40 -6.75
N LEU A 62 4.52 -20.73 -5.98
CA LEU A 62 4.47 -20.79 -4.53
C LEU A 62 5.65 -20.02 -3.97
N GLY A 63 5.42 -19.16 -2.99
CA GLY A 63 6.52 -18.40 -2.43
C GLY A 63 6.16 -17.58 -1.21
N LEU A 64 7.06 -16.65 -0.90
CA LEU A 64 6.94 -15.74 0.22
C LEU A 64 7.02 -14.30 -0.29
N VAL A 65 6.25 -13.45 0.35
CA VAL A 65 6.31 -12.00 0.21
C VAL A 65 6.63 -11.42 1.57
N GLN A 66 7.65 -10.60 1.61
CA GLN A 66 8.05 -9.84 2.79
C GLN A 66 7.84 -8.37 2.48
N ARG A 67 7.01 -7.70 3.26
CA ARG A 67 6.70 -6.30 3.09
C ARG A 67 7.01 -5.54 4.37
N PHE A 68 7.77 -4.48 4.23
CA PHE A 68 7.92 -3.44 5.22
C PHE A 68 7.10 -2.24 4.78
N SER A 69 6.11 -1.85 5.56
CA SER A 69 5.25 -0.70 5.29
C SER A 69 5.32 0.33 6.41
N GLU A 70 5.23 1.57 6.03
CA GLU A 70 5.14 2.70 6.94
C GLU A 70 4.13 3.74 6.42
N PRO A 71 3.49 4.49 7.31
CA PRO A 71 2.61 5.61 6.94
C PRO A 71 3.40 6.66 6.16
N TYR A 72 2.77 7.25 5.15
CA TYR A 72 3.36 8.32 4.36
C TYR A 72 2.32 9.41 4.09
N GLY A 73 2.57 10.61 4.62
CA GLY A 73 1.69 11.76 4.39
C GLY A 73 0.37 11.73 5.15
N PHE A 74 0.13 10.72 5.98
CA PHE A 74 -1.06 10.66 6.82
C PHE A 74 -1.07 11.84 7.82
N ASP A 75 -2.14 12.62 7.75
CA ASP A 75 -2.40 13.73 8.66
C ASP A 75 -3.79 13.53 9.29
N PRO A 76 -3.85 13.01 10.53
CA PRO A 76 -5.12 12.77 11.21
C PRO A 76 -5.93 14.04 11.42
N LEU A 77 -5.30 15.22 11.46
CA LEU A 77 -5.99 16.49 11.61
C LEU A 77 -6.70 16.93 10.34
N SER A 78 -6.26 16.46 9.16
CA SER A 78 -6.89 16.81 7.89
C SER A 78 -8.30 16.23 7.75
N GLU A 79 -8.58 15.12 8.39
CA GLU A 79 -9.91 14.49 8.43
C GLU A 79 -10.85 15.22 9.40
N LEU A 80 -10.28 16.00 10.32
CA LEU A 80 -10.97 16.76 11.32
C LEU A 80 -11.21 18.25 10.89
N ALA A 81 -11.06 18.53 9.60
CA ALA A 81 -11.21 19.88 9.06
C ALA A 81 -12.58 20.48 9.46
N GLY A 82 -12.56 21.49 10.33
CA GLY A 82 -13.74 22.11 10.95
C GLY A 82 -14.07 21.63 12.34
N ALA A 83 -13.35 20.62 12.89
CA ALA A 83 -13.44 20.27 14.30
C ALA A 83 -12.76 21.34 15.17
N ASP A 84 -13.28 21.52 16.37
CA ASP A 84 -12.59 22.29 17.40
C ASP A 84 -11.42 21.46 17.93
N PHE A 85 -10.19 21.82 17.54
CA PHE A 85 -8.97 21.15 18.00
C PHE A 85 -8.81 21.14 19.53
N THR A 86 -9.44 22.07 20.23
CA THR A 86 -9.49 22.07 21.69
C THR A 86 -10.22 20.84 22.22
N ASN A 87 -11.22 20.31 21.51
CA ASN A 87 -11.90 19.08 21.93
C ASN A 87 -10.96 17.87 21.89
N ILE A 88 -10.04 17.80 20.94
CA ILE A 88 -9.02 16.73 20.90
C ILE A 88 -8.17 16.79 22.18
N ALA A 89 -7.72 17.98 22.58
CA ALA A 89 -6.94 18.14 23.80
C ALA A 89 -7.77 17.76 25.04
N ILE A 90 -9.05 18.11 25.08
CA ILE A 90 -9.94 17.72 26.19
C ILE A 90 -10.10 16.19 26.23
N GLU A 91 -10.24 15.52 25.11
CA GLU A 91 -10.29 14.07 25.04
C GLU A 91 -8.98 13.39 25.48
N GLN A 92 -7.84 14.10 25.33
CA GLN A 92 -6.54 13.69 25.86
C GLN A 92 -6.38 13.99 27.34
N GLY A 93 -7.38 14.57 28.00
CA GLY A 93 -7.39 14.87 29.45
C GLY A 93 -6.91 16.27 29.82
N TYR A 94 -6.66 17.15 28.86
CA TYR A 94 -6.37 18.55 29.14
C TYR A 94 -7.65 19.29 29.56
N GLY A 95 -7.50 20.28 30.44
CA GLY A 95 -8.65 21.03 30.92
C GLY A 95 -8.23 22.35 31.58
N THR A 96 -9.20 23.08 32.12
CA THR A 96 -8.92 24.31 32.85
C THR A 96 -9.12 24.12 34.38
N ASN A 97 -8.22 24.66 35.17
CA ASN A 97 -8.36 24.69 36.61
C ASN A 97 -9.29 25.83 37.08
N PHE A 98 -9.48 25.99 38.39
CA PHE A 98 -10.35 27.03 38.96
C PHE A 98 -9.83 28.46 38.76
N GLU A 99 -8.55 28.63 38.43
CA GLU A 99 -7.92 29.93 38.17
C GLU A 99 -8.01 30.28 36.66
N GLY A 100 -8.56 29.39 35.84
CA GLY A 100 -8.70 29.59 34.40
C GLY A 100 -7.43 29.25 33.62
N GLU A 101 -6.46 28.61 34.24
CA GLU A 101 -5.25 28.14 33.60
C GLU A 101 -5.46 26.74 32.98
N TRP A 102 -4.83 26.49 31.87
CA TRP A 102 -4.86 25.16 31.25
C TRP A 102 -3.87 24.20 31.92
N VAL A 103 -4.36 23.02 32.27
CA VAL A 103 -3.59 21.96 32.90
C VAL A 103 -3.57 20.69 32.03
N ASP A 104 -2.50 19.95 32.12
CA ASP A 104 -2.37 18.63 31.53
C ASP A 104 -3.12 17.55 32.35
N PRO A 105 -3.17 16.29 31.88
CA PRO A 105 -3.82 15.20 32.60
C PRO A 105 -3.29 14.94 34.00
N ASP A 106 -2.04 15.33 34.27
CA ASP A 106 -1.40 15.19 35.60
C ASP A 106 -1.65 16.40 36.50
N GLY A 107 -2.34 17.43 36.00
CA GLY A 107 -2.68 18.64 36.71
C GLY A 107 -1.60 19.72 36.72
N ALA A 108 -0.55 19.58 35.89
CA ALA A 108 0.47 20.62 35.75
C ALA A 108 -0.01 21.73 34.81
N VAL A 109 0.25 23.00 35.18
CA VAL A 109 -0.12 24.15 34.33
C VAL A 109 0.72 24.17 33.05
N VAL A 110 0.07 24.11 31.92
CA VAL A 110 0.69 24.15 30.59
C VAL A 110 0.47 25.47 29.84
N ALA A 111 -0.55 26.23 30.27
CA ALA A 111 -0.76 27.59 29.76
C ALA A 111 -1.55 28.44 30.78
N GLU A 112 -1.07 29.66 31.02
CA GLU A 112 -1.66 30.59 31.99
C GLU A 112 -2.99 31.20 31.50
N ASN A 113 -3.26 31.15 30.22
CA ASN A 113 -4.47 31.70 29.58
C ASN A 113 -4.69 31.11 28.17
N ASN A 114 -5.87 31.44 27.60
CA ASN A 114 -6.25 30.95 26.26
C ASN A 114 -5.33 31.45 25.13
N ILE A 115 -4.65 32.58 25.28
CA ILE A 115 -3.73 33.08 24.24
C ILE A 115 -2.50 32.19 24.20
N VAL A 116 -1.90 31.91 25.35
CA VAL A 116 -0.73 31.01 25.44
C VAL A 116 -1.13 29.58 25.08
N TRP A 117 -2.33 29.15 25.49
CA TRP A 117 -2.88 27.87 25.09
C TRP A 117 -2.91 27.72 23.56
N ASN A 118 -3.60 28.61 22.87
CA ASN A 118 -3.77 28.52 21.41
C ASN A 118 -2.47 28.72 20.63
N ALA A 119 -1.55 29.54 21.16
CA ALA A 119 -0.32 29.86 20.45
C ALA A 119 0.81 28.84 20.65
N VAL A 120 0.85 28.18 21.80
CA VAL A 120 1.99 27.35 22.21
C VAL A 120 1.57 25.95 22.64
N ALA A 121 0.67 25.83 23.64
CA ALA A 121 0.37 24.53 24.22
C ALA A 121 -0.44 23.63 23.28
N LEU A 122 -1.54 24.13 22.71
CA LEU A 122 -2.40 23.38 21.81
C LEU A 122 -1.66 22.84 20.58
N PRO A 123 -0.80 23.60 19.86
CA PRO A 123 -0.01 23.04 18.77
C PRO A 123 0.90 21.89 19.18
N ASN A 124 1.46 21.93 20.39
CA ASN A 124 2.29 20.84 20.90
C ASN A 124 1.45 19.59 21.19
N VAL A 125 0.30 19.77 21.85
CA VAL A 125 -0.66 18.67 22.14
C VAL A 125 -1.13 18.04 20.83
N LEU A 126 -1.46 18.84 19.82
CA LEU A 126 -1.87 18.33 18.52
C LEU A 126 -0.74 17.61 17.80
N SER A 127 0.51 18.08 17.94
CA SER A 127 1.68 17.38 17.37
C SER A 127 1.87 16.02 18.03
N GLU A 128 1.75 15.93 19.36
CA GLU A 128 1.83 14.67 20.09
C GLU A 128 0.69 13.72 19.71
N TYR A 129 -0.52 14.22 19.56
CA TYR A 129 -1.66 13.45 19.07
C TYR A 129 -1.40 12.89 17.66
N VAL A 130 -0.91 13.71 16.73
CA VAL A 130 -0.54 13.26 15.39
C VAL A 130 0.51 12.15 15.44
N ASP A 131 1.52 12.30 16.29
CA ASP A 131 2.58 11.30 16.42
C ASP A 131 2.06 10.00 17.06
N GLN A 132 1.13 10.09 18.01
CA GLN A 132 0.46 8.93 18.60
C GLN A 132 -0.41 8.22 17.56
N GLU A 133 -1.25 8.93 16.81
CA GLU A 133 -2.08 8.36 15.77
C GLU A 133 -1.24 7.71 14.65
N ARG A 134 -0.13 8.35 14.27
CA ARG A 134 0.83 7.77 13.32
C ARG A 134 1.50 6.51 13.87
N ALA A 135 1.79 6.48 15.16
CA ALA A 135 2.38 5.31 15.80
C ALA A 135 1.40 4.13 15.89
N LEU A 136 0.09 4.40 15.92
CA LEU A 136 -0.96 3.38 15.83
C LEU A 136 -1.11 2.81 14.42
N LEU A 137 -0.72 3.56 13.39
CA LEU A 137 -0.75 3.07 12.03
C LEU A 137 0.26 1.93 11.84
N PRO A 138 -0.06 0.96 10.97
CA PRO A 138 0.71 -0.26 10.87
C PRO A 138 2.11 -0.03 10.29
N TYR A 139 3.01 0.17 11.16
CA TYR A 139 4.45 0.07 11.01
C TYR A 139 4.79 -1.40 10.96
N GLN A 140 4.91 -2.05 9.80
CA GLN A 140 4.89 -3.49 9.90
C GLN A 140 5.81 -4.21 8.93
N TRP A 141 6.52 -5.19 9.50
CA TRP A 141 7.00 -6.33 8.76
C TRP A 141 5.85 -7.33 8.61
N ASN A 142 5.39 -7.51 7.40
CA ASN A 142 4.44 -8.54 7.04
C ASN A 142 5.14 -9.63 6.26
N HIS A 143 4.92 -10.87 6.67
CA HIS A 143 5.35 -12.05 5.93
C HIS A 143 4.11 -12.75 5.41
N SER A 144 4.05 -12.98 4.12
CA SER A 144 2.87 -13.56 3.49
C SER A 144 3.26 -14.76 2.66
N LEU A 145 2.51 -15.83 2.78
CA LEU A 145 2.54 -16.91 1.81
C LEU A 145 1.88 -16.43 0.53
N VAL A 146 2.45 -16.73 -0.62
CA VAL A 146 1.84 -16.42 -1.92
C VAL A 146 1.66 -17.70 -2.73
N LEU A 147 0.45 -17.84 -3.27
CA LEU A 147 0.08 -18.87 -4.23
C LEU A 147 -0.39 -18.17 -5.50
N GLY A 148 0.02 -18.66 -6.64
CA GLY A 148 -0.39 -18.03 -7.89
C GLY A 148 -0.26 -18.95 -9.09
N TYR A 149 -0.71 -18.44 -10.22
CA TYR A 149 -0.50 -19.07 -11.51
C TYR A 149 -0.10 -18.02 -12.55
N ASP A 150 0.55 -18.51 -13.62
CA ASP A 150 0.76 -17.78 -14.87
C ASP A 150 0.35 -18.71 -16.02
N TYR A 151 -0.41 -18.16 -16.95
CA TYR A 151 -0.77 -18.79 -18.19
C TYR A 151 -0.41 -17.91 -19.37
N TYR A 152 0.38 -18.44 -20.29
CA TYR A 152 0.85 -17.75 -21.49
C TYR A 152 0.42 -18.52 -22.73
N HIS A 153 -0.22 -17.86 -23.65
CA HIS A 153 -0.52 -18.41 -24.95
C HIS A 153 -0.05 -17.47 -26.04
N TYR A 154 0.81 -17.98 -26.94
CA TYR A 154 1.40 -17.21 -28.02
C TYR A 154 1.10 -17.87 -29.37
N THR A 155 0.55 -17.08 -30.27
CA THR A 155 0.42 -17.41 -31.70
C THR A 155 1.27 -16.43 -32.52
N LYS A 156 1.25 -16.58 -33.86
CA LYS A 156 1.97 -15.65 -34.73
C LYS A 156 1.45 -14.21 -34.68
N SER A 157 0.18 -14.03 -34.38
CA SER A 157 -0.48 -12.72 -34.43
C SER A 157 -1.14 -12.28 -33.13
N PHE A 158 -1.25 -13.17 -32.19
CA PHE A 158 -1.96 -12.93 -30.96
C PHE A 158 -1.19 -13.52 -29.79
N TRP A 159 -1.17 -12.79 -28.66
CA TRP A 159 -0.71 -13.33 -27.39
C TRP A 159 -1.69 -13.03 -26.28
N PHE A 160 -1.72 -13.92 -25.34
CA PHE A 160 -2.55 -13.89 -24.17
C PHE A 160 -1.70 -14.22 -22.95
N HIS A 161 -1.77 -13.41 -21.91
CA HIS A 161 -1.15 -13.70 -20.63
C HIS A 161 -2.18 -13.45 -19.54
N SER A 162 -2.42 -14.46 -18.72
CA SER A 162 -3.26 -14.34 -17.52
C SER A 162 -2.47 -14.80 -16.32
N TRP A 163 -2.57 -14.06 -15.25
CA TRP A 163 -1.98 -14.43 -13.97
C TRP A 163 -2.91 -14.10 -12.82
N ALA A 164 -2.77 -14.83 -11.72
CA ALA A 164 -3.34 -14.44 -10.45
C ALA A 164 -2.43 -14.89 -9.32
N SER A 165 -2.52 -14.19 -8.21
CA SER A 165 -1.86 -14.54 -6.95
C SER A 165 -2.81 -14.26 -5.81
N VAL A 166 -2.82 -15.15 -4.83
CA VAL A 166 -3.52 -14.98 -3.56
C VAL A 166 -2.50 -15.07 -2.43
N LEU A 167 -2.72 -14.28 -1.39
CA LEU A 167 -1.92 -14.26 -0.18
C LEU A 167 -2.80 -14.72 0.99
N PRO A 168 -2.96 -16.04 1.17
CA PRO A 168 -3.94 -16.60 2.08
C PRO A 168 -3.52 -16.51 3.55
N LEU A 169 -2.25 -16.25 3.81
CA LEU A 169 -1.70 -16.19 5.15
C LEU A 169 -0.74 -15.02 5.28
N HIS A 170 -1.01 -14.19 6.28
CA HIS A 170 -0.15 -13.09 6.68
C HIS A 170 0.26 -13.25 8.13
N VAL A 171 1.54 -13.03 8.41
CA VAL A 171 2.09 -12.97 9.76
C VAL A 171 2.74 -11.61 9.92
N SER A 172 2.29 -10.86 10.91
CA SER A 172 2.83 -9.55 11.25
C SER A 172 3.55 -9.60 12.61
N ALA A 173 4.56 -8.78 12.78
CA ALA A 173 5.24 -8.61 14.06
C ALA A 173 4.34 -7.98 15.13
N LYS A 174 3.33 -7.20 14.73
CA LYS A 174 2.29 -6.66 15.60
C LYS A 174 0.97 -7.34 15.26
N ASN A 175 0.52 -8.26 16.11
CA ASN A 175 -0.72 -9.04 15.89
C ASN A 175 -1.99 -8.18 15.77
N GLU A 176 -1.96 -6.95 16.25
CA GLU A 176 -3.11 -6.04 16.26
C GLU A 176 -3.57 -5.65 14.86
N TYR A 177 -2.67 -5.71 13.88
CA TYR A 177 -2.94 -5.35 12.49
C TYR A 177 -2.61 -6.46 11.50
N SER A 178 -2.53 -7.71 11.99
CA SER A 178 -2.43 -8.81 11.05
C SER A 178 -3.74 -8.90 10.26
N TYR A 179 -3.67 -9.33 9.01
CA TYR A 179 -4.85 -9.53 8.17
C TYR A 179 -5.92 -10.42 8.81
N THR A 180 -5.53 -11.24 9.76
CA THR A 180 -6.44 -12.06 10.55
C THR A 180 -7.33 -11.24 11.47
N ASN A 181 -6.96 -10.01 11.80
CA ASN A 181 -7.77 -9.12 12.64
C ASN A 181 -8.70 -8.20 11.83
N PHE A 182 -8.54 -8.13 10.52
CA PHE A 182 -9.52 -7.47 9.64
C PHE A 182 -10.73 -8.35 9.30
N VAL A 183 -11.06 -9.28 10.16
CA VAL A 183 -12.11 -10.29 9.97
C VAL A 183 -13.52 -9.70 10.00
N ASP A 184 -13.69 -8.45 10.41
CA ASP A 184 -15.01 -7.81 10.47
C ASP A 184 -15.66 -7.54 9.10
N GLY A 185 -14.96 -7.81 8.01
CA GLY A 185 -15.42 -7.45 6.69
C GLY A 185 -15.42 -8.53 5.61
N ASN A 186 -15.44 -9.82 5.90
CA ASN A 186 -15.44 -10.90 4.88
C ASN A 186 -14.22 -10.98 3.95
N THR A 187 -13.10 -10.34 4.25
CA THR A 187 -11.96 -10.25 3.33
C THR A 187 -10.65 -10.56 4.01
N TRP A 188 -10.48 -11.81 4.36
CA TRP A 188 -9.36 -12.31 5.16
C TRP A 188 -8.07 -12.59 4.36
N PHE A 189 -8.06 -12.44 3.05
CA PHE A 189 -6.85 -12.60 2.24
C PHE A 189 -6.75 -11.56 1.13
N ASP A 190 -5.52 -11.28 0.73
CA ASP A 190 -5.23 -10.46 -0.42
C ASP A 190 -5.15 -11.27 -1.69
N TYR A 191 -5.46 -10.64 -2.79
CA TYR A 191 -5.30 -11.22 -4.10
C TYR A 191 -5.06 -10.17 -5.18
N THR A 192 -4.38 -10.59 -6.22
CA THR A 192 -4.17 -9.80 -7.42
C THR A 192 -4.27 -10.70 -8.62
N GLY A 193 -4.76 -10.17 -9.71
CA GLY A 193 -4.83 -10.89 -10.96
C GLY A 193 -4.88 -9.94 -12.13
N GLY A 194 -4.54 -10.45 -13.30
CA GLY A 194 -4.55 -9.65 -14.50
C GLY A 194 -4.60 -10.47 -15.76
N LEU A 195 -4.85 -9.74 -16.83
CA LEU A 195 -5.01 -10.25 -18.16
C LEU A 195 -4.38 -9.29 -19.15
N ILE A 196 -3.50 -9.80 -20.01
CA ILE A 196 -2.99 -9.07 -21.17
C ILE A 196 -3.52 -9.76 -22.43
N LEU A 197 -4.09 -8.96 -23.30
CA LEU A 197 -4.44 -9.32 -24.66
C LEU A 197 -3.58 -8.51 -25.60
N GLY A 198 -2.85 -9.19 -26.47
CA GLY A 198 -2.00 -8.51 -27.41
C GLY A 198 -2.15 -9.01 -28.84
N TRP A 199 -1.98 -8.12 -29.79
CA TRP A 199 -2.06 -8.40 -31.21
C TRP A 199 -0.84 -7.83 -31.92
N GLN A 200 -0.19 -8.67 -32.72
CA GLN A 200 0.89 -8.27 -33.59
C GLN A 200 0.33 -7.78 -34.92
N VAL A 201 0.37 -6.46 -35.13
CA VAL A 201 -0.11 -5.82 -36.36
C VAL A 201 0.83 -6.12 -37.54
N ASN A 202 2.13 -6.09 -37.26
CA ASN A 202 3.18 -6.44 -38.22
C ASN A 202 4.44 -6.92 -37.51
N LYS A 203 5.53 -7.21 -38.24
CA LYS A 203 6.78 -7.73 -37.67
C LYS A 203 7.44 -6.81 -36.63
N ARG A 204 7.08 -5.55 -36.59
CA ARG A 204 7.69 -4.53 -35.71
C ARG A 204 6.72 -3.95 -34.69
N LEU A 205 5.42 -3.97 -34.97
CA LEU A 205 4.41 -3.31 -34.16
C LEU A 205 3.45 -4.34 -33.56
N GLY A 206 3.32 -4.31 -32.26
CA GLY A 206 2.30 -5.00 -31.50
C GLY A 206 1.47 -4.00 -30.69
N LEU A 207 0.19 -4.25 -30.57
CA LEU A 207 -0.74 -3.53 -29.68
C LEU A 207 -1.13 -4.45 -28.55
N PHE A 208 -1.36 -3.91 -27.37
CA PHE A 208 -1.87 -4.67 -26.25
C PHE A 208 -2.83 -3.87 -25.38
N SER A 209 -3.70 -4.58 -24.69
CA SER A 209 -4.47 -4.08 -23.57
C SER A 209 -4.19 -4.94 -22.34
N GLU A 210 -4.12 -4.30 -21.18
CA GLU A 210 -3.90 -4.95 -19.90
C GLU A 210 -4.98 -4.50 -18.93
N GLY A 211 -5.59 -5.45 -18.26
CA GLY A 211 -6.49 -5.22 -17.14
C GLY A 211 -5.93 -5.90 -15.89
N LYS A 212 -5.90 -5.20 -14.78
CA LYS A 212 -5.47 -5.72 -13.47
C LYS A 212 -6.56 -5.48 -12.45
N TYR A 213 -6.67 -6.39 -11.51
CA TYR A 213 -7.53 -6.30 -10.36
C TYR A 213 -6.71 -6.61 -9.12
N HIS A 214 -6.79 -5.73 -8.14
CA HIS A 214 -6.02 -5.82 -6.92
C HIS A 214 -6.94 -5.68 -5.71
N LYS A 215 -6.72 -6.51 -4.72
CA LYS A 215 -7.25 -6.35 -3.38
C LYS A 215 -6.09 -6.48 -2.40
N TYR A 216 -5.79 -5.37 -1.73
CA TYR A 216 -4.81 -5.32 -0.66
C TYR A 216 -5.45 -4.67 0.57
N TRP A 217 -5.34 -5.31 1.71
CA TRP A 217 -6.02 -4.92 2.94
C TRP A 217 -7.54 -4.77 2.69
N ASN A 218 -8.12 -3.67 3.07
CA ASN A 218 -9.53 -3.35 2.84
C ASN A 218 -9.79 -2.63 1.51
N ARG A 219 -8.79 -2.48 0.66
CA ARG A 219 -8.89 -1.72 -0.60
C ARG A 219 -8.94 -2.65 -1.80
N VAL A 220 -9.82 -2.28 -2.70
CA VAL A 220 -9.96 -2.94 -4.00
C VAL A 220 -9.83 -1.89 -5.08
N TRP A 221 -8.98 -2.16 -6.07
CA TRP A 221 -8.87 -1.29 -7.24
C TRP A 221 -8.58 -2.11 -8.49
N HIS A 222 -8.76 -1.47 -9.61
CA HIS A 222 -8.47 -2.05 -10.91
C HIS A 222 -7.77 -1.03 -11.78
N ASP A 223 -6.81 -1.53 -12.54
CA ASP A 223 -6.08 -0.76 -13.52
C ASP A 223 -6.42 -1.25 -14.91
N PHE A 224 -6.49 -0.34 -15.85
CA PHE A 224 -6.60 -0.66 -17.27
C PHE A 224 -5.59 0.17 -18.05
N SER A 225 -4.85 -0.50 -18.92
CA SER A 225 -3.88 0.14 -19.79
C SER A 225 -3.98 -0.38 -21.22
N VAL A 226 -3.64 0.48 -22.16
CA VAL A 226 -3.49 0.15 -23.58
C VAL A 226 -2.13 0.66 -24.00
N GLY A 227 -1.40 -0.14 -24.75
CA GLY A 227 -0.07 0.22 -25.20
C GLY A 227 0.32 -0.42 -26.51
N PHE A 228 1.53 -0.11 -26.92
CA PHE A 228 2.13 -0.71 -28.09
C PHE A 228 3.59 -1.09 -27.83
N ASN A 229 4.00 -2.18 -28.47
CA ASN A 229 5.38 -2.61 -28.48
C ASN A 229 5.95 -2.35 -29.88
N TYR A 230 7.06 -1.62 -29.95
CA TYR A 230 7.75 -1.41 -31.22
C TYR A 230 9.15 -1.99 -31.16
N ARG A 231 9.45 -2.90 -32.08
CA ARG A 231 10.76 -3.53 -32.19
C ARG A 231 11.67 -2.71 -33.09
N ILE A 232 12.69 -2.10 -32.48
CA ILE A 232 13.80 -1.46 -33.19
C ILE A 232 14.81 -2.56 -33.55
N ILE A 233 15.08 -2.73 -34.80
CA ILE A 233 16.07 -3.70 -35.31
C ILE A 233 17.25 -2.91 -35.83
#